data_fa08583f425b1032d4c84f644e8df5e3
#
_entry.id   fa08583f425b1032d4c84f644e8df5e3
#
_cell.length_a   1.000
_cell.length_b   1.000
_cell.length_c   1.000
_cell.angle_alpha   90.00
_cell.angle_beta   90.00
_cell.angle_gamma   90.00
#
_symmetry.space_group_name_H-M   'P 1'
#
loop_
_entity.id
_entity.type
_entity.pdbx_description
1 polymer ?
#
loop_
_entity_poly.entity_id
_entity_poly.type
_entity_poly.pdbx_seq_one_letter_code
_entity_poly.pdbx_strand_id
1 'polypeptide(L)'
;LTDDKNNPMKYPIPKGDVLTQIQPRQHTLFWADGQPDRGTFHVNFVLDPSKENYIALYDADGKTLIDEVTIPAGQMADISYGRVIDGKDEWAQLKKVTPSTNNLTLDSNEKIDNFKQNDSLGIGMTITAMAVVFLGLFLLYIIFKQIGRLSISASKRNAQKAAGTTSVSVDAGQESGEIFAAIAT
;
A
#
# COMPACT_ATOMS: atom_id res chain seq x y z
N LEU A 1 -4.73 -27.99 23.76
CA LEU A 1 -3.44 -27.57 23.24
C LEU A 1 -2.33 -28.27 24.03
N THR A 2 -1.30 -28.75 23.37
CA THR A 2 -0.22 -29.50 24.03
C THR A 2 1.12 -29.35 23.31
N ASP A 3 2.20 -29.51 24.06
CA ASP A 3 3.58 -29.69 23.60
C ASP A 3 4.08 -31.13 23.76
N ASP A 4 3.20 -32.06 24.22
CA ASP A 4 3.54 -33.44 24.49
C ASP A 4 2.57 -34.38 23.78
N LYS A 5 3.10 -35.25 22.90
CA LYS A 5 2.32 -36.26 22.16
C LYS A 5 1.61 -37.24 23.05
N ASN A 6 2.15 -37.52 24.26
CA ASN A 6 1.59 -38.45 25.20
C ASN A 6 0.49 -37.85 26.09
N ASN A 7 0.34 -36.54 26.09
CA ASN A 7 -0.64 -35.81 26.87
C ASN A 7 -1.46 -34.82 26.05
N PRO A 8 -2.41 -35.25 25.23
CA PRO A 8 -3.21 -34.40 24.35
C PRO A 8 -3.99 -33.32 25.08
N MET A 9 -4.35 -33.53 26.34
CA MET A 9 -5.17 -32.66 27.18
C MET A 9 -4.35 -31.80 28.15
N LYS A 10 -3.06 -31.57 27.85
CA LYS A 10 -2.13 -30.86 28.76
C LYS A 10 -2.64 -29.47 29.13
N TYR A 11 -3.15 -28.71 28.16
CA TYR A 11 -3.77 -27.41 28.38
C TYR A 11 -5.17 -27.36 27.75
N PRO A 12 -6.25 -27.47 28.55
CA PRO A 12 -7.61 -27.33 28.05
C PRO A 12 -7.95 -25.86 27.83
N ILE A 13 -8.40 -25.50 26.64
CA ILE A 13 -8.88 -24.15 26.31
C ILE A 13 -10.30 -24.01 26.88
N PRO A 14 -10.58 -23.05 27.77
CA PRO A 14 -11.90 -22.90 28.39
C PRO A 14 -12.96 -22.47 27.35
N LYS A 15 -14.13 -23.11 27.40
CA LYS A 15 -15.27 -22.78 26.52
C LYS A 15 -16.04 -21.51 26.93
N GLY A 16 -15.84 -21.02 28.16
CA GLY A 16 -16.64 -19.92 28.71
C GLY A 16 -16.18 -18.52 28.32
N ASP A 17 -15.00 -18.39 27.76
CA ASP A 17 -14.44 -17.10 27.35
C ASP A 17 -14.83 -16.79 25.90
N VAL A 18 -15.49 -15.66 25.66
CA VAL A 18 -15.88 -15.20 24.33
C VAL A 18 -14.65 -15.03 23.42
N LEU A 19 -13.49 -14.67 23.97
CA LEU A 19 -12.24 -14.47 23.24
C LEU A 19 -11.64 -15.79 22.72
N THR A 20 -12.07 -16.95 23.24
CA THR A 20 -11.66 -18.25 22.72
C THR A 20 -12.50 -18.71 21.52
N GLN A 21 -13.54 -17.97 21.15
CA GLN A 21 -14.34 -18.21 19.96
C GLN A 21 -13.70 -17.49 18.76
N ILE A 22 -12.90 -18.22 18.00
CA ILE A 22 -12.19 -17.68 16.83
C ILE A 22 -13.14 -17.64 15.63
N GLN A 23 -13.41 -16.44 15.11
CA GLN A 23 -14.21 -16.27 13.91
C GLN A 23 -13.41 -16.67 12.64
N PRO A 24 -14.08 -17.00 11.53
CA PRO A 24 -13.39 -17.29 10.28
C PRO A 24 -12.39 -16.19 9.91
N ARG A 25 -11.18 -16.57 9.55
CA ARG A 25 -10.05 -15.68 9.20
C ARG A 25 -9.51 -14.81 10.35
N GLN A 26 -9.87 -15.14 11.58
CA GLN A 26 -9.28 -14.50 12.76
C GLN A 26 -8.19 -15.37 13.37
N HIS A 27 -7.32 -14.74 14.15
CA HIS A 27 -6.21 -15.39 14.83
C HIS A 27 -6.30 -15.08 16.32
N THR A 28 -5.93 -16.05 17.14
CA THR A 28 -5.83 -15.89 18.58
C THR A 28 -4.40 -16.20 19.02
N LEU A 29 -3.86 -15.37 19.87
CA LEU A 29 -2.49 -15.49 20.38
C LEU A 29 -2.50 -16.24 21.73
N PHE A 30 -1.65 -17.25 21.85
CA PHE A 30 -1.36 -17.95 23.10
C PHE A 30 0.10 -17.69 23.49
N TRP A 31 0.35 -17.54 24.78
CA TRP A 31 1.68 -17.38 25.34
C TRP A 31 2.14 -18.69 25.98
N ALA A 32 3.20 -19.27 25.45
CA ALA A 32 3.82 -20.48 26.00
C ALA A 32 4.87 -20.08 27.05
N ASP A 33 4.43 -19.47 28.13
CA ASP A 33 5.27 -18.93 29.23
C ASP A 33 5.20 -19.77 30.52
N GLY A 34 4.39 -20.83 30.53
CA GLY A 34 4.21 -21.69 31.68
C GLY A 34 3.46 -21.03 32.85
N GLN A 35 2.73 -19.95 32.62
CA GLN A 35 2.07 -19.16 33.65
C GLN A 35 0.54 -19.07 33.45
N PRO A 36 -0.20 -20.17 33.56
CA PRO A 36 -1.65 -20.20 33.29
C PRO A 36 -2.45 -19.28 34.24
N ASP A 37 -1.89 -18.91 35.39
CA ASP A 37 -2.54 -17.99 36.35
C ASP A 37 -2.67 -16.56 35.82
N ARG A 38 -1.96 -16.21 34.74
CA ARG A 38 -2.03 -14.88 34.12
C ARG A 38 -3.25 -14.72 33.21
N GLY A 39 -3.94 -15.79 32.88
CA GLY A 39 -5.17 -15.73 32.10
C GLY A 39 -5.29 -16.85 31.05
N THR A 40 -6.45 -16.91 30.41
CA THR A 40 -6.87 -17.98 29.50
C THR A 40 -5.92 -18.24 28.33
N PHE A 41 -5.12 -17.27 27.93
CA PHE A 41 -4.21 -17.40 26.78
C PHE A 41 -2.76 -17.71 27.19
N HIS A 42 -2.48 -17.87 28.48
CA HIS A 42 -1.19 -18.30 29.00
C HIS A 42 -1.22 -19.79 29.26
N VAL A 43 -0.47 -20.55 28.47
CA VAL A 43 -0.47 -22.02 28.61
C VAL A 43 0.48 -22.48 29.72
N ASN A 44 0.29 -23.72 30.19
CA ASN A 44 1.05 -24.30 31.29
C ASN A 44 2.36 -24.99 30.88
N PHE A 45 2.86 -24.68 29.69
CA PHE A 45 4.13 -25.18 29.19
C PHE A 45 4.97 -24.05 28.55
N VAL A 46 6.25 -24.31 28.35
CA VAL A 46 7.21 -23.35 27.79
C VAL A 46 7.86 -23.97 26.55
N LEU A 47 8.05 -23.17 25.50
CA LEU A 47 8.80 -23.56 24.33
C LEU A 47 10.26 -23.10 24.46
N ASP A 48 11.20 -24.03 24.25
CA ASP A 48 12.64 -23.74 24.29
C ASP A 48 13.17 -23.49 22.88
N PRO A 49 13.56 -22.27 22.54
CA PRO A 49 14.01 -21.95 21.18
C PRO A 49 15.29 -22.70 20.77
N SER A 50 16.04 -23.22 21.74
CA SER A 50 17.28 -23.98 21.48
C SER A 50 17.03 -25.45 21.11
N LYS A 51 15.82 -25.95 21.32
CA LYS A 51 15.43 -27.34 21.09
C LYS A 51 14.31 -27.44 20.04
N GLU A 52 14.14 -28.65 19.53
CA GLU A 52 12.97 -28.98 18.77
C GLU A 52 11.74 -28.98 19.70
N ASN A 53 10.66 -28.29 19.28
CA ASN A 53 9.43 -28.23 20.04
C ASN A 53 8.28 -28.81 19.21
N TYR A 54 7.43 -29.54 19.87
CA TYR A 54 6.20 -30.07 19.32
C TYR A 54 5.02 -29.23 19.84
N ILE A 55 4.07 -28.92 18.99
CA ILE A 55 2.80 -28.30 19.37
C ILE A 55 1.68 -29.00 18.61
N ALA A 56 0.61 -29.33 19.32
CA ALA A 56 -0.58 -29.88 18.70
C ALA A 56 -1.88 -29.35 19.32
N LEU A 57 -2.86 -29.20 18.46
CA LEU A 57 -4.22 -28.86 18.83
C LEU A 57 -5.11 -30.10 18.65
N TYR A 58 -5.75 -30.51 19.71
CA TYR A 58 -6.73 -31.59 19.71
C TYR A 58 -8.15 -31.05 19.92
N ASP A 59 -9.12 -31.76 19.43
CA ASP A 59 -10.53 -31.46 19.73
C ASP A 59 -10.81 -31.69 21.23
N ALA A 60 -11.99 -31.29 21.66
CA ALA A 60 -12.45 -31.42 23.06
C ALA A 60 -12.50 -32.85 23.57
N ASP A 61 -12.53 -33.85 22.69
CA ASP A 61 -12.49 -35.29 23.04
C ASP A 61 -11.08 -35.75 23.48
N GLY A 62 -10.04 -34.92 23.26
CA GLY A 62 -8.65 -35.24 23.56
C GLY A 62 -8.07 -36.38 22.71
N LYS A 63 -8.72 -36.76 21.63
CA LYS A 63 -8.31 -37.86 20.74
C LYS A 63 -8.18 -37.44 19.29
N THR A 64 -9.09 -36.61 18.83
CA THR A 64 -9.09 -36.11 17.45
C THR A 64 -8.06 -35.00 17.29
N LEU A 65 -7.00 -35.29 16.54
CA LEU A 65 -5.97 -34.28 16.19
C LEU A 65 -6.56 -33.31 15.16
N ILE A 66 -6.51 -32.02 15.45
CA ILE A 66 -6.93 -30.96 14.54
C ILE A 66 -5.75 -30.48 13.71
N ASP A 67 -4.64 -30.15 14.36
CA ASP A 67 -3.42 -29.68 13.69
C ASP A 67 -2.20 -29.94 14.59
N GLU A 68 -1.06 -30.15 13.95
CA GLU A 68 0.22 -30.32 14.67
C GLU A 68 1.38 -29.69 13.91
N VAL A 69 2.39 -29.30 14.64
CA VAL A 69 3.64 -28.81 14.07
C VAL A 69 4.82 -29.18 14.94
N THR A 70 5.92 -29.50 14.29
CA THR A 70 7.23 -29.64 14.91
C THR A 70 8.09 -28.43 14.53
N ILE A 71 8.42 -27.61 15.51
CA ILE A 71 9.23 -26.42 15.33
C ILE A 71 10.71 -26.83 15.46
N PRO A 72 11.54 -26.60 14.45
CA PRO A 72 12.96 -26.98 14.51
C PRO A 72 13.71 -26.18 15.58
N ALA A 73 14.78 -26.75 16.10
CA ALA A 73 15.68 -26.08 17.03
C ALA A 73 16.39 -24.88 16.41
N GLY A 74 16.88 -23.96 17.25
CA GLY A 74 17.65 -22.80 16.81
C GLY A 74 16.76 -21.63 16.37
N GLN A 75 15.59 -21.49 16.95
CA GLN A 75 14.75 -20.32 16.71
C GLN A 75 15.41 -19.03 17.21
N MET A 76 15.32 -17.98 16.45
CA MET A 76 15.90 -16.67 16.77
C MET A 76 14.81 -15.67 17.14
N ALA A 77 15.17 -14.66 17.93
CA ALA A 77 14.29 -13.57 18.25
C ALA A 77 13.85 -12.82 16.97
N ASP A 78 12.63 -12.33 16.97
CA ASP A 78 12.01 -11.57 15.86
C ASP A 78 11.88 -12.33 14.53
N ILE A 79 12.07 -13.65 14.56
CA ILE A 79 11.83 -14.54 13.42
C ILE A 79 10.78 -15.57 13.85
N SER A 80 9.72 -15.71 13.08
CA SER A 80 8.69 -16.70 13.34
C SER A 80 8.87 -17.96 12.48
N TYR A 81 8.40 -19.09 13.00
CA TYR A 81 8.22 -20.31 12.23
C TYR A 81 6.73 -20.55 12.05
N GLY A 82 6.26 -20.65 10.83
CA GLY A 82 4.84 -20.73 10.57
C GLY A 82 4.51 -21.15 9.14
N ARG A 83 3.21 -21.27 8.87
CA ARG A 83 2.72 -21.53 7.52
C ARG A 83 3.01 -20.33 6.62
N VAL A 84 3.62 -20.57 5.47
CA VAL A 84 3.92 -19.51 4.48
C VAL A 84 2.62 -18.85 4.00
N ILE A 85 1.60 -19.66 3.80
CA ILE A 85 0.24 -19.21 3.48
C ILE A 85 -0.71 -19.88 4.48
N ASP A 86 -1.55 -19.09 5.13
CA ASP A 86 -2.52 -19.58 6.09
C ASP A 86 -3.40 -20.69 5.48
N GLY A 87 -3.55 -21.79 6.21
CA GLY A 87 -4.32 -22.95 5.77
C GLY A 87 -3.63 -23.87 4.75
N LYS A 88 -2.37 -23.63 4.38
CA LYS A 88 -1.53 -24.53 3.59
C LYS A 88 -0.55 -25.28 4.48
N ASP A 89 -0.09 -26.47 4.02
CA ASP A 89 0.82 -27.32 4.81
C ASP A 89 2.32 -26.97 4.60
N GLU A 90 2.60 -25.87 3.96
CA GLU A 90 3.97 -25.40 3.76
C GLU A 90 4.44 -24.58 4.96
N TRP A 91 5.41 -25.09 5.71
CA TRP A 91 5.99 -24.47 6.90
C TRP A 91 7.39 -23.96 6.61
N ALA A 92 7.70 -22.76 7.05
CA ALA A 92 9.02 -22.15 6.89
C ALA A 92 9.34 -21.13 8.00
N GLN A 93 10.60 -20.75 8.11
CA GLN A 93 10.96 -19.55 8.83
C GLN A 93 10.50 -18.31 8.07
N LEU A 94 9.72 -17.48 8.74
CA LEU A 94 9.16 -16.25 8.18
C LEU A 94 10.02 -15.08 8.62
N LYS A 95 10.35 -14.21 7.70
CA LYS A 95 11.21 -13.03 7.95
C LYS A 95 10.60 -12.02 8.93
N LYS A 96 9.32 -12.20 9.28
CA LYS A 96 8.56 -11.28 10.12
C LYS A 96 7.70 -12.02 11.10
N VAL A 97 7.48 -11.39 12.25
CA VAL A 97 6.54 -11.81 13.27
C VAL A 97 5.21 -11.12 12.99
N THR A 98 4.13 -11.89 12.86
CA THR A 98 2.79 -11.42 12.52
C THR A 98 1.76 -11.79 13.61
N PRO A 99 1.89 -11.26 14.83
CA PRO A 99 1.00 -11.61 15.93
C PRO A 99 -0.44 -11.20 15.60
N SER A 100 -1.37 -12.13 15.80
CA SER A 100 -2.82 -11.93 15.60
C SER A 100 -3.23 -11.52 14.19
N THR A 101 -2.40 -11.76 13.18
CA THR A 101 -2.73 -11.48 11.78
C THR A 101 -2.20 -12.59 10.86
N ASN A 102 -2.60 -12.57 9.59
CA ASN A 102 -2.15 -13.57 8.62
C ASN A 102 -0.69 -13.33 8.18
N ASN A 103 -0.04 -14.38 7.67
CA ASN A 103 1.34 -14.33 7.18
C ASN A 103 1.49 -13.65 5.81
N LEU A 104 0.39 -13.41 5.11
CA LEU A 104 0.33 -12.67 3.85
C LEU A 104 0.10 -11.17 4.06
N THR A 105 0.62 -10.59 5.12
CA THR A 105 0.60 -9.13 5.22
C THR A 105 1.34 -8.55 4.03
N LEU A 106 0.63 -7.78 3.22
CA LEU A 106 1.21 -6.93 2.18
C LEU A 106 2.08 -5.88 2.88
N ASP A 107 3.29 -6.26 3.16
CA ASP A 107 4.25 -5.36 3.73
C ASP A 107 4.49 -4.20 2.77
N SER A 108 4.30 -2.99 3.28
CA SER A 108 4.79 -1.79 2.62
C SER A 108 6.28 -1.90 2.25
N ASN A 109 7.02 -2.74 2.96
CA ASN A 109 8.44 -3.00 2.73
C ASN A 109 8.71 -3.85 1.48
N GLU A 110 7.85 -4.80 1.12
CA GLU A 110 8.04 -5.57 -0.12
C GLU A 110 7.91 -4.67 -1.36
N LYS A 111 6.99 -3.71 -1.31
CA LYS A 111 6.91 -2.65 -2.33
C LYS A 111 8.15 -1.75 -2.33
N ILE A 112 8.65 -1.41 -1.14
CA ILE A 112 9.87 -0.59 -0.98
C ILE A 112 11.10 -1.36 -1.45
N ASP A 113 11.22 -2.65 -1.15
CA ASP A 113 12.34 -3.48 -1.55
C ASP A 113 12.33 -3.75 -3.05
N ASN A 114 11.17 -4.03 -3.65
CA ASN A 114 11.00 -4.09 -5.09
C ASN A 114 11.32 -2.75 -5.77
N PHE A 115 10.97 -1.64 -5.13
CA PHE A 115 11.30 -0.30 -5.62
C PHE A 115 12.80 -0.04 -5.56
N LYS A 116 13.47 -0.39 -4.46
CA LYS A 116 14.92 -0.26 -4.29
C LYS A 116 15.70 -1.14 -5.27
N GLN A 117 15.22 -2.34 -5.60
CA GLN A 117 15.85 -3.22 -6.57
C GLN A 117 15.73 -2.69 -8.01
N ASN A 118 14.60 -2.09 -8.36
CA ASN A 118 14.32 -1.60 -9.72
C ASN A 118 14.77 -0.16 -9.95
N ASP A 119 14.85 0.67 -8.91
CA ASP A 119 15.25 2.08 -9.00
C ASP A 119 16.01 2.54 -7.75
N SER A 120 17.17 1.96 -7.52
CA SER A 120 17.99 2.22 -6.32
C SER A 120 18.43 3.69 -6.16
N LEU A 121 18.47 4.45 -7.25
CA LEU A 121 18.89 5.86 -7.29
C LEU A 121 17.69 6.82 -7.47
N GLY A 122 16.47 6.34 -7.62
CA GLY A 122 15.29 7.18 -7.86
C GLY A 122 15.27 7.87 -9.23
N ILE A 123 16.13 7.43 -10.16
CA ILE A 123 16.26 8.04 -11.50
C ILE A 123 14.97 7.81 -12.31
N GLY A 124 14.39 6.61 -12.26
CA GLY A 124 13.15 6.30 -12.96
C GLY A 124 11.99 7.18 -12.48
N MET A 125 11.90 7.38 -11.17
CA MET A 125 10.88 8.25 -10.58
C MET A 125 11.07 9.72 -10.97
N THR A 126 12.31 10.17 -11.01
CA THR A 126 12.65 11.56 -11.41
C THR A 126 12.32 11.80 -12.87
N ILE A 127 12.68 10.87 -13.77
CA ILE A 127 12.38 10.99 -15.20
C ILE A 127 10.87 10.97 -15.46
N THR A 128 10.13 10.08 -14.80
CA THR A 128 8.67 10.02 -14.97
C THR A 128 7.98 11.27 -14.46
N ALA A 129 8.38 11.80 -13.30
CA ALA A 129 7.84 13.05 -12.77
C ALA A 129 8.12 14.24 -13.71
N MET A 130 9.35 14.35 -14.22
CA MET A 130 9.75 15.39 -15.17
C MET A 130 8.97 15.26 -16.49
N ALA A 131 8.80 14.05 -17.00
CA ALA A 131 8.03 13.79 -18.22
C ALA A 131 6.58 14.23 -18.11
N VAL A 132 5.92 13.98 -16.98
CA VAL A 132 4.53 14.39 -16.72
C VAL A 132 4.42 15.92 -16.72
N VAL A 133 5.36 16.63 -16.09
CA VAL A 133 5.37 18.10 -16.07
C VAL A 133 5.56 18.67 -17.48
N PHE A 134 6.54 18.16 -18.22
CA PHE A 134 6.75 18.60 -19.61
C PHE A 134 5.58 18.31 -20.52
N LEU A 135 4.93 17.18 -20.37
CA LEU A 135 3.73 16.83 -21.11
C LEU A 135 2.58 17.81 -20.82
N GLY A 136 2.41 18.18 -19.54
CA GLY A 136 1.44 19.21 -19.13
C GLY A 136 1.71 20.57 -19.76
N LEU A 137 2.96 21.02 -19.72
CA LEU A 137 3.38 22.29 -20.35
C LEU A 137 3.21 22.25 -21.87
N PHE A 138 3.51 21.12 -22.51
CA PHE A 138 3.33 20.94 -23.95
C PHE A 138 1.84 21.01 -24.35
N LEU A 139 0.95 20.39 -23.59
CA LEU A 139 -0.48 20.50 -23.83
C LEU A 139 -0.97 21.93 -23.67
N LEU A 140 -0.53 22.64 -22.62
CA LEU A 140 -0.86 24.06 -22.44
C LEU A 140 -0.37 24.92 -23.62
N TYR A 141 0.87 24.66 -24.08
CA TYR A 141 1.40 25.34 -25.26
C TYR A 141 0.51 25.14 -26.50
N ILE A 142 0.07 23.90 -26.77
CA ILE A 142 -0.83 23.61 -27.88
C ILE A 142 -2.14 24.39 -27.73
N ILE A 143 -2.74 24.37 -26.53
CA ILE A 143 -4.01 25.07 -26.25
C ILE A 143 -3.86 26.58 -26.51
N PHE A 144 -2.83 27.20 -25.94
CA PHE A 144 -2.60 28.64 -26.14
C PHE A 144 -2.29 28.99 -27.60
N LYS A 145 -1.53 28.13 -28.31
CA LYS A 145 -1.27 28.30 -29.73
C LYS A 145 -2.56 28.26 -30.57
N GLN A 146 -3.48 27.36 -30.22
CA GLN A 146 -4.79 27.27 -30.90
C GLN A 146 -5.65 28.50 -30.61
N ILE A 147 -5.75 28.90 -29.35
CA ILE A 147 -6.49 30.09 -28.92
C ILE A 147 -5.93 31.33 -29.59
N GLY A 148 -4.61 31.50 -29.63
CA GLY A 148 -3.95 32.62 -30.29
C GLY A 148 -4.29 32.69 -31.79
N ARG A 149 -4.28 31.56 -32.49
CA ARG A 149 -4.67 31.51 -33.91
C ARG A 149 -6.14 31.89 -34.13
N LEU A 150 -7.04 31.39 -33.27
CA LEU A 150 -8.47 31.74 -33.35
C LEU A 150 -8.72 33.23 -33.05
N SER A 151 -8.05 33.77 -32.04
CA SER A 151 -8.14 35.19 -31.67
C SER A 151 -7.66 36.13 -32.80
N ILE A 152 -6.52 35.81 -33.40
CA ILE A 152 -5.98 36.58 -34.55
C ILE A 152 -6.95 36.50 -35.75
N SER A 153 -7.51 35.33 -36.02
CA SER A 153 -8.47 35.15 -37.11
C SER A 153 -9.77 35.91 -36.88
N ALA A 154 -10.27 35.96 -35.62
CA ALA A 154 -11.44 36.72 -35.24
C ALA A 154 -11.19 38.24 -35.32
N SER A 155 -10.02 38.68 -34.88
CA SER A 155 -9.61 40.10 -34.99
C SER A 155 -9.51 40.57 -36.45
N LYS A 156 -8.90 39.77 -37.33
CA LYS A 156 -8.82 40.05 -38.76
C LYS A 156 -10.22 40.12 -39.43
N ARG A 157 -11.14 39.18 -39.07
CA ARG A 157 -12.51 39.25 -39.56
C ARG A 157 -13.27 40.47 -39.10
N ASN A 158 -13.08 40.89 -37.87
CA ASN A 158 -13.74 42.10 -37.34
C ASN A 158 -13.16 43.37 -37.97
N ALA A 159 -11.84 43.42 -38.19
CA ALA A 159 -11.20 44.52 -38.90
C ALA A 159 -11.65 44.61 -40.36
N GLN A 160 -11.81 43.49 -41.08
CA GLN A 160 -12.35 43.47 -42.44
C GLN A 160 -13.85 43.88 -42.51
N LYS A 161 -14.63 43.50 -41.53
CA LYS A 161 -16.05 43.98 -41.43
C LYS A 161 -16.12 45.48 -41.16
N ALA A 162 -15.26 46.01 -40.31
CA ALA A 162 -15.21 47.45 -40.06
C ALA A 162 -14.75 48.26 -41.27
N ALA A 163 -13.79 47.74 -42.03
CA ALA A 163 -13.28 48.39 -43.23
C ALA A 163 -14.31 48.32 -44.43
N GLY A 164 -15.20 47.30 -44.42
CA GLY A 164 -16.24 47.17 -45.43
C GLY A 164 -17.48 48.04 -45.22
N THR A 165 -17.59 48.73 -44.11
CA THR A 165 -18.78 49.59 -43.81
C THR A 165 -18.48 51.10 -43.88
N THR A 166 -17.27 51.47 -44.22
CA THR A 166 -16.87 52.88 -44.35
C THR A 166 -16.56 53.19 -45.81
N SER A 167 -17.60 53.23 -46.65
CA SER A 167 -17.64 54.01 -47.90
C SER A 167 -18.68 55.13 -47.73
N VAL A 168 -18.31 56.12 -46.95
CA VAL A 168 -18.91 57.44 -47.04
C VAL A 168 -17.80 58.46 -46.91
N SER A 169 -17.64 59.17 -48.04
CA SER A 169 -16.98 60.38 -48.34
C SER A 169 -16.42 61.24 -47.15
N VAL A 170 -15.10 61.42 -47.20
CA VAL A 170 -14.31 62.67 -47.23
C VAL A 170 -14.88 63.89 -46.60
N ASP A 171 -14.18 64.40 -45.62
CA ASP A 171 -13.59 65.74 -45.75
C ASP A 171 -12.22 65.80 -45.05
N ALA A 172 -11.31 66.48 -45.69
CA ALA A 172 -9.92 66.64 -45.23
C ALA A 172 -9.91 67.66 -44.08
N GLY A 173 -9.41 67.23 -42.97
CA GLY A 173 -9.16 68.09 -41.82
C GLY A 173 -8.26 67.35 -40.81
N GLN A 174 -7.03 67.52 -40.98
CA GLN A 174 -5.96 67.62 -40.00
C GLN A 174 -6.36 67.29 -38.56
N GLU A 175 -6.00 66.10 -38.11
CA GLU A 175 -5.64 65.72 -36.73
C GLU A 175 -5.43 64.21 -36.63
N SER A 176 -4.23 63.74 -36.95
CA SER A 176 -3.85 62.33 -36.72
C SER A 176 -2.42 62.14 -36.23
N GLY A 177 -1.89 63.18 -35.55
CA GLY A 177 -0.57 63.11 -34.95
C GLY A 177 -0.49 62.63 -33.51
N GLU A 178 -1.59 62.71 -32.75
CA GLU A 178 -1.57 62.46 -31.30
C GLU A 178 -1.90 61.02 -30.87
N ILE A 179 -2.56 60.24 -31.73
CA ILE A 179 -3.02 58.88 -31.35
C ILE A 179 -1.88 57.84 -31.43
N PHE A 180 -0.82 58.11 -32.20
CA PHE A 180 0.33 57.19 -32.29
C PHE A 180 1.34 57.34 -31.14
N ALA A 181 1.29 58.41 -30.36
CA ALA A 181 2.23 58.61 -29.24
C ALA A 181 1.80 57.97 -27.95
N ALA A 182 0.56 57.47 -27.80
CA ALA A 182 0.06 56.88 -26.58
C ALA A 182 0.22 55.34 -26.49
N ILE A 183 0.81 54.68 -27.51
CA ILE A 183 1.02 53.23 -27.53
C ILE A 183 2.52 52.85 -27.38
N ALA A 184 3.41 53.83 -27.26
CA ALA A 184 4.86 53.62 -27.19
C ALA A 184 5.49 54.02 -25.83
N THR A 185 4.70 54.05 -24.73
CA THR A 185 5.25 54.15 -23.36
C THR A 185 4.84 52.94 -22.50
#